data_99110fb4bc60955fdf20f0d8e7d716d4
#
_entry.id   99110fb4bc60955fdf20f0d8e7d716d4
#
_cell.length_a   1.000
_cell.length_b   1.000
_cell.length_c   1.000
_cell.angle_alpha   90.00
_cell.angle_beta   90.00
_cell.angle_gamma   90.00
#
_symmetry.space_group_name_H-M   'P 1'
#
loop_
_entity.id
_entity.type
_entity.pdbx_description
1 polymer ?
#
loop_
_entity_poly.entity_id
_entity_poly.type
_entity_poly.pdbx_seq_one_letter_code
_entity_poly.pdbx_strand_id
1 'polypeptide(L)'
;MNGEPMAIAFMQNTQVLYYRRDIFKRLGLSVPKTYDEMFATAAIIKKLDPAIANPIAQCFSKGWDLATEFTNVISSLGGRFFQEGTALPAFNSEHGVQAIELMRQMLPYMSPNALASNADDVMNQLQQGRAAMGVLWASRASRMDDPAASKVVGLIDFAPAPAARMGGGTAAHLWWDGVVMPRNGPNQRDATFSVLMEMLSESSVESGNDLAIWVRSNFKPGRASTGVKLAMEAGAKIWPAEPFFNLAHLQLGKVLADAVKGLRDPAQALAGAAEAYKQSAIEKSFLKRDLA
;
A
#
# COMPACT_ATOMS: atom_id res chain seq x y z
N MET A 1 8.91 3.72 -23.22
CA MET A 1 9.19 5.08 -23.71
C MET A 1 9.48 4.95 -25.19
N ASN A 2 8.90 5.80 -26.01
CA ASN A 2 9.06 5.76 -27.49
C ASN A 2 8.76 4.41 -28.16
N GLY A 3 7.84 3.60 -27.61
CA GLY A 3 7.45 2.30 -28.16
C GLY A 3 8.42 1.14 -27.88
N GLU A 4 9.55 1.39 -27.23
CA GLU A 4 10.48 0.32 -26.86
C GLU A 4 10.11 -0.32 -25.51
N PRO A 5 10.18 -1.67 -25.40
CA PRO A 5 10.02 -2.38 -24.14
C PRO A 5 11.11 -1.94 -23.14
N MET A 6 10.71 -1.50 -21.97
CA MET A 6 11.64 -1.04 -20.92
C MET A 6 11.74 -2.03 -19.76
N ALA A 7 10.76 -2.89 -19.58
CA ALA A 7 10.69 -3.88 -18.51
C ALA A 7 9.85 -5.08 -18.95
N ILE A 8 10.05 -6.21 -18.30
CA ILE A 8 9.19 -7.40 -18.42
C ILE A 8 8.42 -7.51 -17.12
N ALA A 9 7.11 -7.26 -17.16
CA ALA A 9 6.25 -7.45 -16.00
C ALA A 9 6.14 -8.93 -15.66
N PHE A 10 6.25 -9.29 -14.39
CA PHE A 10 6.13 -10.68 -13.95
C PHE A 10 5.06 -10.90 -12.87
N MET A 11 4.75 -9.89 -12.04
CA MET A 11 3.70 -10.03 -11.05
C MET A 11 2.87 -8.76 -10.88
N GLN A 12 1.66 -8.93 -10.37
CA GLN A 12 0.78 -7.86 -9.88
C GLN A 12 0.72 -7.89 -8.37
N ASN A 13 0.39 -6.75 -7.76
CA ASN A 13 0.16 -6.65 -6.34
C ASN A 13 -0.82 -5.51 -6.03
N THR A 14 -1.37 -5.54 -4.83
CA THR A 14 -2.18 -4.45 -4.27
C THR A 14 -2.24 -4.63 -2.75
N GLN A 15 -2.77 -3.64 -2.05
CA GLN A 15 -3.11 -3.79 -0.64
C GLN A 15 -4.59 -4.15 -0.51
N VAL A 16 -4.90 -5.03 0.46
CA VAL A 16 -6.25 -5.49 0.78
C VAL A 16 -6.44 -5.55 2.29
N LEU A 17 -7.69 -5.51 2.71
CA LEU A 17 -8.04 -5.74 4.11
C LEU A 17 -7.94 -7.24 4.43
N TYR A 18 -7.13 -7.57 5.43
CA TYR A 18 -7.09 -8.85 6.13
C TYR A 18 -7.94 -8.74 7.38
N TYR A 19 -8.80 -9.70 7.66
CA TYR A 19 -9.60 -9.67 8.89
C TYR A 19 -9.83 -11.06 9.48
N ARG A 20 -9.95 -11.12 10.79
CA ARG A 20 -10.23 -12.33 11.57
C ARG A 20 -11.71 -12.69 11.49
N ARG A 21 -12.08 -13.59 10.54
CA ARG A 21 -13.47 -13.98 10.31
C ARG A 21 -14.16 -14.58 11.55
N ASP A 22 -13.39 -15.26 12.41
CA ASP A 22 -13.89 -15.84 13.67
C ASP A 22 -14.29 -14.75 14.68
N ILE A 23 -13.49 -13.69 14.83
CA ILE A 23 -13.79 -12.54 15.68
C ILE A 23 -15.00 -11.80 15.15
N PHE A 24 -15.03 -11.50 13.85
CA PHE A 24 -16.14 -10.81 13.21
C PHE A 24 -17.44 -11.59 13.36
N LYS A 25 -17.42 -12.91 13.13
CA LYS A 25 -18.59 -13.79 13.33
C LYS A 25 -19.02 -13.83 14.80
N ARG A 26 -18.10 -13.98 15.74
CA ARG A 26 -18.39 -14.07 17.17
C ARG A 26 -19.02 -12.78 17.72
N LEU A 27 -18.57 -11.62 17.23
CA LEU A 27 -19.06 -10.31 17.67
C LEU A 27 -20.19 -9.74 16.80
N GLY A 28 -20.64 -10.47 15.76
CA GLY A 28 -21.69 -10.01 14.86
C GLY A 28 -21.31 -8.80 14.02
N LEU A 29 -20.01 -8.65 13.66
CA LEU A 29 -19.48 -7.50 12.94
C LEU A 29 -19.56 -7.70 11.43
N SER A 30 -19.87 -6.64 10.71
CA SER A 30 -19.73 -6.57 9.25
C SER A 30 -18.32 -6.17 8.85
N VAL A 31 -17.87 -6.63 7.67
CA VAL A 31 -16.57 -6.22 7.11
C VAL A 31 -16.63 -4.75 6.73
N PRO A 32 -15.72 -3.91 7.24
CA PRO A 32 -15.75 -2.46 7.01
C PRO A 32 -15.44 -2.12 5.55
N LYS A 33 -16.23 -1.24 4.96
CA LYS A 33 -16.06 -0.72 3.60
C LYS A 33 -15.44 0.67 3.56
N THR A 34 -15.46 1.38 4.71
CA THR A 34 -14.86 2.71 4.87
C THR A 34 -13.96 2.74 6.11
N TYR A 35 -13.09 3.75 6.19
CA TYR A 35 -12.29 3.96 7.40
C TYR A 35 -13.16 4.25 8.64
N ASP A 36 -14.27 4.99 8.49
CA ASP A 36 -15.20 5.24 9.59
C ASP A 36 -15.78 3.94 10.15
N GLU A 37 -16.21 3.03 9.26
CA GLU A 37 -16.66 1.69 9.65
C GLU A 37 -15.54 0.87 10.29
N MET A 38 -14.30 1.00 9.77
CA MET A 38 -13.14 0.34 10.32
C MET A 38 -12.83 0.81 11.74
N PHE A 39 -12.91 2.12 12.00
CA PHE A 39 -12.72 2.69 13.34
C PHE A 39 -13.84 2.26 14.30
N ALA A 40 -15.09 2.29 13.87
CA ALA A 40 -16.23 1.81 14.67
C ALA A 40 -16.05 0.31 15.02
N THR A 41 -15.66 -0.51 14.04
CA THR A 41 -15.37 -1.94 14.24
C THR A 41 -14.21 -2.13 15.23
N ALA A 42 -13.15 -1.36 15.08
CA ALA A 42 -11.99 -1.40 15.99
C ALA A 42 -12.36 -1.04 17.43
N ALA A 43 -13.20 0.00 17.61
CA ALA A 43 -13.68 0.40 18.93
C ALA A 43 -14.51 -0.71 19.61
N ILE A 44 -15.37 -1.39 18.86
CA ILE A 44 -16.16 -2.52 19.37
C ILE A 44 -15.24 -3.68 19.76
N ILE A 45 -14.30 -4.07 18.91
CA ILE A 45 -13.36 -5.15 19.20
C ILE A 45 -12.55 -4.84 20.45
N LYS A 46 -11.96 -3.64 20.53
CA LYS A 46 -11.16 -3.18 21.67
C LYS A 46 -11.94 -3.23 23.00
N LYS A 47 -13.26 -2.95 22.94
CA LYS A 47 -14.14 -2.98 24.11
C LYS A 47 -14.56 -4.39 24.52
N LEU A 48 -14.88 -5.25 23.55
CA LEU A 48 -15.50 -6.57 23.80
C LEU A 48 -14.48 -7.72 23.80
N ASP A 49 -13.29 -7.51 23.27
CA ASP A 49 -12.20 -8.49 23.23
C ASP A 49 -10.89 -7.86 23.74
N PRO A 50 -10.70 -7.74 25.06
CA PRO A 50 -9.51 -7.11 25.66
C PRO A 50 -8.18 -7.78 25.29
N ALA A 51 -8.22 -9.04 24.84
CA ALA A 51 -7.03 -9.74 24.33
C ALA A 51 -6.47 -9.09 23.04
N ILE A 52 -7.30 -8.31 22.33
CA ILE A 52 -6.92 -7.59 21.12
C ILE A 52 -6.95 -6.07 21.40
N ALA A 53 -5.98 -5.62 22.18
CA ALA A 53 -5.87 -4.22 22.59
C ALA A 53 -5.64 -3.26 21.39
N ASN A 54 -5.02 -3.76 20.31
CA ASN A 54 -4.67 -3.01 19.11
C ASN A 54 -5.28 -3.70 17.89
N PRO A 55 -6.59 -3.50 17.63
CA PRO A 55 -7.32 -4.28 16.62
C PRO A 55 -6.92 -3.99 15.17
N ILE A 56 -6.22 -2.89 14.89
CA ILE A 56 -5.75 -2.50 13.55
C ILE A 56 -4.23 -2.68 13.44
N ALA A 57 -3.78 -3.32 12.36
CA ALA A 57 -2.39 -3.34 11.92
C ALA A 57 -2.26 -2.69 10.54
N GLN A 58 -1.38 -1.71 10.39
CA GLN A 58 -1.14 -0.97 9.14
C GLN A 58 0.34 -0.65 8.98
N CYS A 59 0.82 -0.55 7.73
CA CYS A 59 2.21 -0.22 7.41
C CYS A 59 2.47 1.28 7.59
N PHE A 60 2.77 1.70 8.81
CA PHE A 60 3.00 3.11 9.15
C PHE A 60 4.48 3.42 9.41
N SER A 61 5.42 2.56 9.01
CA SER A 61 6.83 2.87 9.20
C SER A 61 7.19 4.17 8.46
N LYS A 62 8.01 4.99 9.12
CA LYS A 62 8.42 6.29 8.59
C LYS A 62 9.08 6.14 7.22
N GLY A 63 8.86 7.11 6.35
CA GLY A 63 9.43 7.14 5.02
C GLY A 63 8.48 6.52 4.00
N TRP A 64 8.92 5.47 3.32
CA TRP A 64 8.23 4.92 2.15
C TRP A 64 6.84 4.37 2.48
N ASP A 65 6.70 3.57 3.53
CA ASP A 65 5.43 2.95 3.90
C ASP A 65 4.37 4.00 4.24
N LEU A 66 4.73 4.95 5.12
CA LEU A 66 3.79 5.99 5.55
C LEU A 66 3.37 6.91 4.38
N ALA A 67 4.30 7.21 3.45
CA ALA A 67 3.99 7.96 2.23
C ALA A 67 3.10 7.15 1.27
N THR A 68 3.25 5.83 1.22
CA THR A 68 2.40 4.93 0.45
C THR A 68 0.98 4.92 1.00
N GLU A 69 0.82 4.82 2.32
CA GLU A 69 -0.51 4.89 2.94
C GLU A 69 -1.17 6.25 2.72
N PHE A 70 -0.43 7.35 2.85
CA PHE A 70 -0.93 8.67 2.48
C PHE A 70 -1.39 8.74 1.02
N THR A 71 -0.62 8.13 0.10
CA THR A 71 -0.95 8.06 -1.33
C THR A 71 -2.28 7.33 -1.55
N ASN A 72 -2.49 6.22 -0.86
CA ASN A 72 -3.72 5.45 -0.93
C ASN A 72 -4.92 6.27 -0.43
N VAL A 73 -4.77 6.90 0.72
CA VAL A 73 -5.86 7.66 1.36
C VAL A 73 -6.23 8.91 0.57
N ILE A 74 -5.25 9.74 0.15
CA ILE A 74 -5.53 10.96 -0.61
C ILE A 74 -6.21 10.63 -1.95
N SER A 75 -5.79 9.56 -2.61
CA SER A 75 -6.40 9.10 -3.87
C SER A 75 -7.84 8.63 -3.69
N SER A 76 -8.14 7.94 -2.59
CA SER A 76 -9.49 7.50 -2.23
C SER A 76 -10.41 8.67 -1.86
N LEU A 77 -9.87 9.74 -1.29
CA LEU A 77 -10.58 11.00 -1.05
C LEU A 77 -10.89 11.78 -2.35
N GLY A 78 -10.27 11.39 -3.48
CA GLY A 78 -10.37 12.12 -4.75
C GLY A 78 -9.34 13.22 -4.92
N GLY A 79 -8.35 13.29 -4.02
CA GLY A 79 -7.23 14.23 -4.12
C GLY A 79 -6.28 13.85 -5.27
N ARG A 80 -5.47 14.81 -5.67
CA ARG A 80 -4.45 14.67 -6.73
C ARG A 80 -3.06 14.94 -6.17
N PHE A 81 -2.06 14.29 -6.72
CA PHE A 81 -0.66 14.56 -6.38
C PHE A 81 -0.13 15.78 -7.11
N PHE A 82 -0.56 15.97 -8.35
CA PHE A 82 -0.11 17.05 -9.22
C PHE A 82 -1.29 17.71 -9.90
N GLN A 83 -1.12 18.97 -10.30
CA GLN A 83 -2.04 19.64 -11.17
C GLN A 83 -2.03 18.96 -12.54
N GLU A 84 -3.18 18.86 -13.17
CA GLU A 84 -3.37 18.11 -14.40
C GLU A 84 -2.44 18.58 -15.52
N GLY A 85 -1.74 17.62 -16.14
CA GLY A 85 -0.78 17.89 -17.23
C GLY A 85 0.51 18.60 -16.81
N THR A 86 0.76 18.76 -15.51
CA THR A 86 1.96 19.47 -15.01
C THR A 86 2.70 18.67 -13.94
N ALA A 87 3.91 19.11 -13.60
CA ALA A 87 4.64 18.62 -12.43
C ALA A 87 4.42 19.51 -11.18
N LEU A 88 3.47 20.44 -11.19
CA LEU A 88 3.19 21.28 -10.02
C LEU A 88 2.48 20.45 -8.95
N PRO A 89 2.89 20.52 -7.68
CA PRO A 89 2.28 19.75 -6.61
C PRO A 89 0.84 20.18 -6.33
N ALA A 90 -0.05 19.22 -6.04
CA ALA A 90 -1.43 19.44 -5.62
C ALA A 90 -1.79 18.60 -4.39
N PHE A 91 -0.86 17.82 -3.85
CA PHE A 91 -1.09 17.01 -2.64
C PHE A 91 -1.18 17.86 -1.36
N ASN A 92 -0.69 19.10 -1.37
CA ASN A 92 -0.82 20.08 -0.29
C ASN A 92 -2.20 20.78 -0.29
N SER A 93 -3.24 19.99 -0.46
CA SER A 93 -4.64 20.40 -0.56
C SER A 93 -5.43 20.01 0.70
N GLU A 94 -6.69 20.40 0.74
CA GLU A 94 -7.62 19.96 1.79
C GLU A 94 -7.74 18.43 1.87
N HIS A 95 -7.75 17.72 0.72
CA HIS A 95 -7.73 16.27 0.70
C HIS A 95 -6.45 15.68 1.32
N GLY A 96 -5.32 16.35 1.13
CA GLY A 96 -4.07 15.96 1.79
C GLY A 96 -4.14 16.13 3.30
N VAL A 97 -4.70 17.23 3.80
CA VAL A 97 -4.95 17.44 5.23
C VAL A 97 -5.88 16.37 5.78
N GLN A 98 -7.02 16.13 5.10
CA GLN A 98 -7.98 15.09 5.48
C GLN A 98 -7.34 13.68 5.51
N ALA A 99 -6.43 13.39 4.57
CA ALA A 99 -5.70 12.12 4.56
C ALA A 99 -4.85 11.95 5.82
N ILE A 100 -4.11 12.97 6.24
CA ILE A 100 -3.32 12.94 7.49
C ILE A 100 -4.23 12.78 8.71
N GLU A 101 -5.37 13.47 8.75
CA GLU A 101 -6.31 13.35 9.89
C GLU A 101 -6.92 11.96 9.99
N LEU A 102 -7.28 11.30 8.88
CA LEU A 102 -7.74 9.91 8.87
C LEU A 102 -6.64 8.96 9.38
N MET A 103 -5.40 9.14 8.94
CA MET A 103 -4.26 8.34 9.41
C MET A 103 -4.01 8.55 10.91
N ARG A 104 -4.18 9.78 11.42
CA ARG A 104 -4.08 10.10 12.85
C ARG A 104 -5.17 9.41 13.68
N GLN A 105 -6.41 9.37 13.19
CA GLN A 105 -7.54 8.70 13.85
C GLN A 105 -7.35 7.18 13.96
N MET A 106 -6.48 6.58 13.17
CA MET A 106 -6.16 5.16 13.23
C MET A 106 -5.25 4.81 14.40
N LEU A 107 -4.34 5.72 14.80
CA LEU A 107 -3.30 5.46 15.81
C LEU A 107 -3.82 4.89 17.16
N PRO A 108 -4.95 5.33 17.73
CA PRO A 108 -5.49 4.78 18.99
C PRO A 108 -5.87 3.30 18.93
N TYR A 109 -6.01 2.74 17.73
CA TYR A 109 -6.36 1.34 17.48
C TYR A 109 -5.19 0.49 17.02
N MET A 110 -4.02 1.08 16.87
CA MET A 110 -2.80 0.42 16.42
C MET A 110 -1.82 0.17 17.58
N SER A 111 -0.81 -0.65 17.32
CA SER A 111 0.32 -0.82 18.26
C SER A 111 0.96 0.54 18.60
N PRO A 112 1.42 0.74 19.85
CA PRO A 112 2.18 1.95 20.24
C PRO A 112 3.38 2.24 19.33
N ASN A 113 3.94 1.20 18.70
CA ASN A 113 5.06 1.30 17.77
C ASN A 113 4.61 1.40 16.30
N ALA A 114 3.36 1.82 16.02
CA ALA A 114 2.80 1.87 14.67
C ALA A 114 3.72 2.57 13.64
N LEU A 115 4.34 3.69 14.02
CA LEU A 115 5.25 4.45 13.14
C LEU A 115 6.65 3.82 12.95
N ALA A 116 6.85 2.60 13.44
CA ALA A 116 7.98 1.73 13.10
C ALA A 116 7.52 0.42 12.44
N SER A 117 6.20 0.21 12.26
CA SER A 117 5.64 -1.02 11.71
C SER A 117 5.69 -1.01 10.18
N ASN A 118 6.54 -1.85 9.62
CA ASN A 118 6.62 -2.15 8.19
C ASN A 118 5.69 -3.34 7.83
N ALA A 119 5.73 -3.79 6.58
CA ALA A 119 4.88 -4.88 6.10
C ALA A 119 5.14 -6.22 6.82
N ASP A 120 6.38 -6.50 7.27
CA ASP A 120 6.69 -7.72 8.00
C ASP A 120 6.16 -7.65 9.44
N ASP A 121 6.21 -6.48 10.07
CA ASP A 121 5.63 -6.26 11.40
C ASP A 121 4.11 -6.40 11.38
N VAL A 122 3.44 -5.84 10.36
CA VAL A 122 1.99 -5.98 10.16
C VAL A 122 1.62 -7.44 9.93
N MET A 123 2.34 -8.14 9.05
CA MET A 123 2.16 -9.57 8.81
C MET A 123 2.29 -10.36 10.12
N ASN A 124 3.33 -10.10 10.91
CA ASN A 124 3.57 -10.77 12.18
C ASN A 124 2.44 -10.48 13.20
N GLN A 125 1.95 -9.23 13.28
CA GLN A 125 0.82 -8.89 14.16
C GLN A 125 -0.43 -9.69 13.80
N LEU A 126 -0.74 -9.83 12.53
CA LEU A 126 -1.87 -10.62 12.03
C LEU A 126 -1.67 -12.13 12.29
N GLN A 127 -0.52 -12.69 11.92
CA GLN A 127 -0.19 -14.11 12.12
C GLN A 127 -0.21 -14.53 13.60
N GLN A 128 0.25 -13.66 14.49
CA GLN A 128 0.23 -13.93 15.94
C GLN A 128 -1.13 -13.65 16.60
N GLY A 129 -2.15 -13.21 15.83
CA GLY A 129 -3.48 -12.89 16.32
C GLY A 129 -3.54 -11.67 17.23
N ARG A 130 -2.54 -10.79 17.18
CA ARG A 130 -2.48 -9.56 17.99
C ARG A 130 -3.31 -8.43 17.42
N ALA A 131 -3.67 -8.50 16.12
CA ALA A 131 -4.61 -7.60 15.46
C ALA A 131 -5.80 -8.39 14.91
N ALA A 132 -6.96 -7.77 14.87
CA ALA A 132 -8.17 -8.37 14.31
C ALA A 132 -8.34 -8.07 12.82
N MET A 133 -7.74 -6.99 12.34
CA MET A 133 -7.77 -6.58 10.93
C MET A 133 -6.57 -5.70 10.61
N GLY A 134 -6.28 -5.58 9.31
CA GLY A 134 -5.19 -4.72 8.84
C GLY A 134 -5.13 -4.68 7.32
N VAL A 135 -4.60 -3.60 6.76
CA VAL A 135 -4.38 -3.48 5.34
C VAL A 135 -2.94 -3.87 5.03
N LEU A 136 -2.76 -4.82 4.12
CA LEU A 136 -1.44 -5.39 3.81
C LEU A 136 -1.41 -5.86 2.34
N TRP A 137 -0.23 -6.07 1.81
CA TRP A 137 0.01 -6.57 0.46
C TRP A 137 -0.62 -7.94 0.22
N ALA A 138 -1.41 -8.08 -0.84
CA ALA A 138 -2.10 -9.32 -1.21
C ALA A 138 -1.13 -10.50 -1.44
N SER A 139 0.08 -10.23 -1.92
CA SER A 139 1.14 -11.23 -2.09
C SER A 139 1.56 -11.94 -0.78
N ARG A 140 1.17 -11.41 0.38
CA ARG A 140 1.46 -12.04 1.68
C ARG A 140 0.35 -12.95 2.20
N ALA A 141 -0.72 -13.12 1.42
CA ALA A 141 -1.93 -13.85 1.86
C ALA A 141 -1.64 -15.32 2.21
N SER A 142 -0.84 -16.03 1.42
CA SER A 142 -0.48 -17.43 1.67
C SER A 142 0.26 -17.63 3.00
N ARG A 143 1.00 -16.64 3.46
CA ARG A 143 1.73 -16.70 4.74
C ARG A 143 0.83 -16.68 5.97
N MET A 144 -0.43 -16.26 5.84
CA MET A 144 -1.39 -16.33 6.94
C MET A 144 -1.75 -17.77 7.33
N ASP A 145 -1.59 -18.67 6.40
CA ASP A 145 -1.90 -20.10 6.59
C ASP A 145 -0.65 -20.99 6.76
N ASP A 146 0.54 -20.39 6.95
CA ASP A 146 1.75 -21.12 7.28
C ASP A 146 1.69 -21.62 8.75
N PRO A 147 1.54 -22.93 9.00
CA PRO A 147 1.40 -23.47 10.35
C PRO A 147 2.66 -23.32 11.20
N ALA A 148 3.84 -23.10 10.57
CA ALA A 148 5.08 -22.88 11.29
C ALA A 148 5.19 -21.45 11.85
N ALA A 149 4.48 -20.48 11.27
CA ALA A 149 4.59 -19.06 11.62
C ALA A 149 3.29 -18.45 12.13
N SER A 150 2.12 -19.01 11.76
CA SER A 150 0.82 -18.41 12.02
C SER A 150 0.04 -19.18 13.10
N LYS A 151 -0.50 -18.44 14.08
CA LYS A 151 -1.45 -18.94 15.09
C LYS A 151 -2.91 -18.81 14.64
N VAL A 152 -3.14 -18.27 13.45
CA VAL A 152 -4.47 -17.95 12.91
C VAL A 152 -4.73 -18.65 11.58
N VAL A 153 -4.12 -19.81 11.37
CA VAL A 153 -4.30 -20.63 10.17
C VAL A 153 -5.79 -20.85 9.89
N GLY A 154 -6.22 -20.52 8.69
CA GLY A 154 -7.59 -20.64 8.25
C GLY A 154 -8.58 -19.64 8.88
N LEU A 155 -8.13 -18.70 9.72
CA LEU A 155 -9.00 -17.73 10.39
C LEU A 155 -8.98 -16.32 9.75
N ILE A 156 -8.05 -16.05 8.85
CA ILE A 156 -7.98 -14.77 8.11
C ILE A 156 -8.78 -14.89 6.83
N ASP A 157 -9.55 -13.85 6.54
CA ASP A 157 -10.23 -13.66 5.26
C ASP A 157 -9.91 -12.29 4.68
N PHE A 158 -10.29 -12.02 3.43
CA PHE A 158 -9.88 -10.84 2.67
C PHE A 158 -11.08 -10.05 2.16
N ALA A 159 -10.90 -8.73 2.10
CA ALA A 159 -11.84 -7.79 1.49
C ALA A 159 -11.05 -6.66 0.80
N PRO A 160 -11.68 -5.82 -0.05
CA PRO A 160 -11.04 -4.60 -0.51
C PRO A 160 -10.56 -3.75 0.67
N ALA A 161 -9.45 -3.03 0.52
CA ALA A 161 -9.08 -2.04 1.51
C ALA A 161 -10.22 -1.02 1.68
N PRO A 162 -10.53 -0.56 2.90
CA PRO A 162 -11.61 0.38 3.13
C PRO A 162 -11.41 1.68 2.32
N ALA A 163 -12.49 2.25 1.78
CA ALA A 163 -12.45 3.56 1.16
C ALA A 163 -12.28 4.66 2.22
N ALA A 164 -11.62 5.75 1.86
CA ALA A 164 -11.43 6.88 2.78
C ALA A 164 -12.74 7.59 3.14
N ARG A 165 -13.75 7.46 2.28
CA ARG A 165 -15.10 8.00 2.50
C ARG A 165 -16.16 7.15 1.78
N MET A 166 -17.42 7.28 2.17
CA MET A 166 -18.55 6.68 1.47
C MET A 166 -18.59 7.15 0.00
N GLY A 167 -18.75 6.22 -0.93
CA GLY A 167 -18.74 6.50 -2.38
C GLY A 167 -17.37 6.78 -2.99
N GLY A 168 -16.30 6.76 -2.20
CA GLY A 168 -14.91 6.75 -2.69
C GLY A 168 -14.51 5.37 -3.21
N GLY A 169 -13.49 5.30 -4.05
CA GLY A 169 -12.81 4.04 -4.39
C GLY A 169 -12.00 3.51 -3.22
N THR A 170 -11.63 2.23 -3.25
CA THR A 170 -10.75 1.62 -2.24
C THR A 170 -9.48 2.45 -2.04
N ALA A 171 -9.00 2.55 -0.79
CA ALA A 171 -7.72 3.19 -0.48
C ALA A 171 -6.56 2.22 -0.73
N ALA A 172 -6.42 1.80 -1.97
CA ALA A 172 -5.34 0.95 -2.46
C ALA A 172 -5.04 1.25 -3.93
N HIS A 173 -3.82 0.96 -4.34
CA HIS A 173 -3.41 1.06 -5.74
C HIS A 173 -3.03 -0.31 -6.29
N LEU A 174 -3.18 -0.45 -7.59
CA LEU A 174 -2.67 -1.59 -8.35
C LEU A 174 -1.21 -1.33 -8.68
N TRP A 175 -0.39 -2.33 -8.38
CA TRP A 175 1.03 -2.37 -8.65
C TRP A 175 1.34 -3.49 -9.64
N TRP A 176 2.42 -3.34 -10.38
CA TRP A 176 3.07 -4.41 -11.07
C TRP A 176 4.58 -4.33 -10.83
N ASP A 177 5.22 -5.48 -10.74
CA ASP A 177 6.67 -5.58 -10.62
C ASP A 177 7.23 -6.16 -11.91
N GLY A 178 8.39 -5.65 -12.31
CA GLY A 178 9.05 -6.04 -13.54
C GLY A 178 10.55 -6.11 -13.38
N VAL A 179 11.16 -6.89 -14.24
CA VAL A 179 12.61 -6.97 -14.36
C VAL A 179 13.11 -6.07 -15.49
N VAL A 180 14.23 -5.43 -15.25
CA VAL A 180 14.92 -4.56 -16.21
C VAL A 180 16.38 -4.94 -16.31
N MET A 181 16.97 -4.74 -17.49
CA MET A 181 18.40 -4.86 -17.68
C MET A 181 19.00 -3.47 -17.89
N PRO A 182 19.88 -2.97 -16.99
CA PRO A 182 20.50 -1.67 -17.14
C PRO A 182 21.38 -1.63 -18.41
N ARG A 183 21.37 -0.50 -19.11
CA ARG A 183 22.19 -0.30 -20.32
C ARG A 183 23.70 -0.40 -20.02
N ASN A 184 24.11 0.02 -18.84
CA ASN A 184 25.49 0.04 -18.35
C ASN A 184 25.89 -1.25 -17.61
N GLY A 185 25.09 -2.31 -17.73
CA GLY A 185 25.41 -3.63 -17.17
C GLY A 185 26.59 -4.31 -17.86
N PRO A 186 27.12 -5.39 -17.28
CA PRO A 186 28.21 -6.17 -17.87
C PRO A 186 27.86 -6.65 -19.28
N ASN A 187 28.90 -6.91 -20.11
CA ASN A 187 28.79 -7.31 -21.52
C ASN A 187 28.18 -8.72 -21.75
N GLN A 188 27.29 -9.17 -20.87
CA GLN A 188 26.67 -10.49 -20.91
C GLN A 188 25.14 -10.39 -21.04
N ARG A 189 24.65 -9.47 -21.88
CA ARG A 189 23.21 -9.24 -22.02
C ARG A 189 22.40 -10.46 -22.40
N ASP A 190 22.89 -11.24 -23.35
CA ASP A 190 22.19 -12.44 -23.82
C ASP A 190 22.11 -13.51 -22.74
N ALA A 191 23.20 -13.72 -21.99
CA ALA A 191 23.20 -14.64 -20.85
C ALA A 191 22.26 -14.14 -19.74
N THR A 192 22.28 -12.86 -19.41
CA THR A 192 21.35 -12.25 -18.43
C THR A 192 19.91 -12.40 -18.88
N PHE A 193 19.62 -12.13 -20.16
CA PHE A 193 18.26 -12.28 -20.70
C PHE A 193 17.80 -13.75 -20.66
N SER A 194 18.69 -14.69 -21.00
CA SER A 194 18.37 -16.14 -20.93
C SER A 194 18.05 -16.58 -19.50
N VAL A 195 18.81 -16.11 -18.49
CA VAL A 195 18.51 -16.39 -17.08
C VAL A 195 17.17 -15.79 -16.67
N LEU A 196 16.87 -14.55 -17.07
CA LEU A 196 15.57 -13.92 -16.76
C LEU A 196 14.40 -14.69 -17.40
N MET A 197 14.57 -15.16 -18.64
CA MET A 197 13.53 -15.97 -19.31
C MET A 197 13.31 -17.32 -18.62
N GLU A 198 14.38 -17.95 -18.12
CA GLU A 198 14.28 -19.20 -17.35
C GLU A 198 13.59 -18.97 -16.00
N MET A 199 13.91 -17.87 -15.31
CA MET A 199 13.22 -17.49 -14.06
C MET A 199 11.70 -17.22 -14.26
N LEU A 200 11.29 -16.84 -15.47
CA LEU A 200 9.90 -16.58 -15.86
C LEU A 200 9.31 -17.74 -16.68
N SER A 201 9.96 -18.90 -16.74
CA SER A 201 9.47 -20.09 -17.45
C SER A 201 8.18 -20.62 -16.82
N GLU A 202 7.47 -21.48 -17.55
CA GLU A 202 6.27 -22.12 -17.03
C GLU A 202 6.55 -22.96 -15.79
N SER A 203 7.67 -23.71 -15.79
CA SER A 203 8.09 -24.52 -14.65
C SER A 203 8.40 -23.69 -13.41
N SER A 204 9.02 -22.53 -13.58
CA SER A 204 9.30 -21.59 -12.47
C SER A 204 8.02 -21.02 -11.89
N VAL A 205 7.06 -20.64 -12.73
CA VAL A 205 5.73 -20.14 -12.29
C VAL A 205 4.95 -21.23 -11.57
N GLU A 206 4.95 -22.46 -12.07
CA GLU A 206 4.28 -23.59 -11.40
C GLU A 206 4.89 -23.90 -10.04
N SER A 207 6.23 -23.94 -9.95
CA SER A 207 6.94 -24.17 -8.69
C SER A 207 6.76 -23.04 -7.69
N GLY A 208 6.66 -21.80 -8.17
CA GLY A 208 6.52 -20.58 -7.38
C GLY A 208 5.08 -20.03 -7.35
N ASN A 209 4.05 -20.83 -7.69
CA ASN A 209 2.68 -20.34 -7.88
C ASN A 209 2.16 -19.53 -6.69
N ASP A 210 2.45 -19.94 -5.47
CA ASP A 210 1.96 -19.29 -4.25
C ASP A 210 2.86 -18.16 -3.73
N LEU A 211 3.99 -17.91 -4.41
CA LEU A 211 4.96 -16.88 -4.01
C LEU A 211 4.62 -15.49 -4.57
N ALA A 212 3.89 -15.42 -5.69
CA ALA A 212 3.53 -14.18 -6.34
C ALA A 212 2.18 -14.29 -7.06
N ILE A 213 1.62 -13.14 -7.42
CA ILE A 213 0.45 -13.06 -8.30
C ILE A 213 0.99 -12.84 -9.72
N TRP A 214 1.35 -13.94 -10.36
CA TRP A 214 2.03 -13.92 -11.64
C TRP A 214 1.15 -13.38 -12.78
N VAL A 215 1.75 -12.65 -13.72
CA VAL A 215 1.09 -12.20 -14.96
C VAL A 215 1.27 -13.17 -16.13
N ARG A 216 1.43 -14.45 -15.83
CA ARG A 216 1.60 -15.55 -16.80
C ARG A 216 0.32 -16.35 -16.96
N SER A 217 0.07 -16.84 -18.18
CA SER A 217 -1.16 -17.57 -18.52
C SER A 217 -1.33 -18.91 -17.77
N ASN A 218 -0.24 -19.53 -17.33
CA ASN A 218 -0.25 -20.77 -16.56
C ASN A 218 -0.36 -20.56 -15.04
N PHE A 219 -0.43 -19.31 -14.55
CA PHE A 219 -0.68 -19.00 -13.16
C PHE A 219 -2.04 -19.54 -12.69
N LYS A 220 -2.05 -20.24 -11.58
CA LYS A 220 -3.27 -20.79 -10.96
C LYS A 220 -3.71 -19.86 -9.82
N PRO A 221 -4.82 -19.10 -10.00
CA PRO A 221 -5.29 -18.18 -8.97
C PRO A 221 -5.55 -18.87 -7.63
N GLY A 222 -4.96 -18.32 -6.57
CA GLY A 222 -5.14 -18.75 -5.19
C GLY A 222 -5.68 -17.62 -4.32
N ARG A 223 -5.55 -17.74 -2.98
CA ARG A 223 -6.04 -16.73 -2.02
C ARG A 223 -5.43 -15.32 -2.27
N ALA A 224 -4.15 -15.25 -2.62
CA ALA A 224 -3.47 -13.98 -2.90
C ALA A 224 -4.09 -13.22 -4.09
N SER A 225 -4.42 -13.92 -5.18
CA SER A 225 -5.01 -13.31 -6.38
C SER A 225 -6.44 -12.84 -6.16
N THR A 226 -7.19 -13.46 -5.23
CA THR A 226 -8.52 -13.00 -4.83
C THR A 226 -8.47 -11.55 -4.35
N GLY A 227 -7.45 -11.17 -3.58
CA GLY A 227 -7.26 -9.81 -3.10
C GLY A 227 -7.11 -8.79 -4.22
N VAL A 228 -6.30 -9.10 -5.27
CA VAL A 228 -6.15 -8.21 -6.44
C VAL A 228 -7.47 -8.03 -7.17
N LYS A 229 -8.19 -9.13 -7.42
CA LYS A 229 -9.51 -9.08 -8.06
C LYS A 229 -10.48 -8.18 -7.28
N LEU A 230 -10.57 -8.37 -5.96
CA LEU A 230 -11.44 -7.57 -5.09
C LEU A 230 -11.06 -6.08 -5.12
N ALA A 231 -9.77 -5.75 -5.11
CA ALA A 231 -9.32 -4.37 -5.19
C ALA A 231 -9.67 -3.72 -6.55
N MET A 232 -9.52 -4.46 -7.64
CA MET A 232 -9.91 -3.99 -8.99
C MET A 232 -11.41 -3.72 -9.06
N GLU A 233 -12.24 -4.63 -8.58
CA GLU A 233 -13.71 -4.49 -8.55
C GLU A 233 -14.14 -3.32 -7.64
N ALA A 234 -13.37 -3.01 -6.59
CA ALA A 234 -13.57 -1.87 -5.71
C ALA A 234 -13.00 -0.54 -6.24
N GLY A 235 -12.52 -0.52 -7.50
CA GLY A 235 -12.04 0.69 -8.16
C GLY A 235 -10.64 1.15 -7.73
N ALA A 236 -9.75 0.21 -7.39
CA ALA A 236 -8.34 0.53 -7.16
C ALA A 236 -7.72 1.19 -8.39
N LYS A 237 -7.04 2.31 -8.18
CA LYS A 237 -6.33 3.04 -9.22
C LYS A 237 -4.95 2.41 -9.46
N ILE A 238 -4.36 2.67 -10.63
CA ILE A 238 -2.96 2.34 -10.88
C ILE A 238 -2.09 3.27 -10.03
N TRP A 239 -0.99 2.75 -9.49
CA TRP A 239 0.01 3.54 -8.78
C TRP A 239 0.51 4.70 -9.67
N PRO A 240 0.69 5.91 -9.13
CA PRO A 240 1.13 7.05 -9.92
C PRO A 240 2.43 6.75 -10.69
N ALA A 241 2.39 6.96 -12.01
CA ALA A 241 3.47 6.59 -12.93
C ALA A 241 4.23 7.80 -13.49
N GLU A 242 3.93 9.01 -13.01
CA GLU A 242 4.66 10.22 -13.40
C GLU A 242 6.13 10.10 -13.00
N PRO A 243 7.08 10.43 -13.90
CA PRO A 243 8.50 10.22 -13.66
C PRO A 243 9.05 11.05 -12.47
N PHE A 244 8.32 12.06 -12.05
CA PHE A 244 8.64 12.92 -10.90
C PHE A 244 7.89 12.54 -9.61
N PHE A 245 6.97 11.57 -9.64
CA PHE A 245 6.19 11.16 -8.47
C PHE A 245 7.07 10.75 -7.28
N ASN A 246 8.13 9.97 -7.53
CA ASN A 246 9.03 9.51 -6.47
C ASN A 246 9.71 10.67 -5.71
N LEU A 247 9.92 11.82 -6.35
CA LEU A 247 10.46 12.98 -5.67
C LEU A 247 9.49 13.53 -4.62
N ALA A 248 8.19 13.62 -4.96
CA ALA A 248 7.14 14.01 -4.04
C ALA A 248 6.96 13.00 -2.90
N HIS A 249 6.91 11.71 -3.25
CA HIS A 249 6.78 10.61 -2.30
C HIS A 249 7.91 10.62 -1.24
N LEU A 250 9.16 10.85 -1.65
CA LEU A 250 10.30 10.97 -0.74
C LEU A 250 10.17 12.16 0.21
N GLN A 251 9.70 13.32 -0.26
CA GLN A 251 9.54 14.48 0.62
C GLN A 251 8.38 14.31 1.60
N LEU A 252 7.28 13.68 1.17
CA LEU A 252 6.18 13.29 2.04
C LEU A 252 6.66 12.34 3.16
N GLY A 253 7.44 11.31 2.82
CA GLY A 253 7.99 10.38 3.80
C GLY A 253 8.79 11.02 4.93
N LYS A 254 9.39 12.20 4.71
CA LYS A 254 10.16 12.93 5.73
C LYS A 254 9.27 13.64 6.75
N VAL A 255 8.07 14.08 6.37
CA VAL A 255 7.23 14.99 7.18
C VAL A 255 6.01 14.33 7.78
N LEU A 256 5.49 13.26 7.15
CA LEU A 256 4.21 12.66 7.53
C LEU A 256 4.18 12.10 8.95
N ALA A 257 5.29 11.53 9.44
CA ALA A 257 5.32 10.93 10.78
C ALA A 257 5.01 11.94 11.88
N ASP A 258 5.58 13.14 11.80
CA ASP A 258 5.34 14.20 12.78
C ASP A 258 3.93 14.78 12.64
N ALA A 259 3.43 14.89 11.40
CA ALA A 259 2.07 15.35 11.14
C ALA A 259 1.02 14.35 11.66
N VAL A 260 1.20 13.05 11.40
CA VAL A 260 0.31 11.98 11.88
C VAL A 260 0.33 11.88 13.41
N LYS A 261 1.47 12.14 14.07
CA LYS A 261 1.56 12.22 15.55
C LYS A 261 0.92 13.47 16.14
N GLY A 262 0.58 14.47 15.36
CA GLY A 262 0.10 15.76 15.85
C GLY A 262 1.22 16.69 16.35
N LEU A 263 2.49 16.37 16.06
CA LEU A 263 3.65 17.19 16.42
C LEU A 263 3.86 18.35 15.45
N ARG A 264 3.25 18.26 14.28
CA ARG A 264 3.28 19.29 13.24
C ARG A 264 1.88 19.46 12.64
N ASP A 265 1.53 20.70 12.32
CA ASP A 265 0.30 21.00 11.59
C ASP A 265 0.30 20.31 10.21
N PRO A 266 -0.78 19.60 9.81
CA PRO A 266 -0.83 18.89 8.54
C PRO A 266 -0.64 19.77 7.32
N ALA A 267 -1.26 20.96 7.28
CA ALA A 267 -1.15 21.88 6.15
C ALA A 267 0.28 22.42 6.01
N GLN A 268 0.92 22.77 7.14
CA GLN A 268 2.32 23.20 7.17
C GLN A 268 3.29 22.07 6.76
N ALA A 269 3.01 20.82 7.18
CA ALA A 269 3.82 19.67 6.80
C ALA A 269 3.77 19.45 5.28
N LEU A 270 2.55 19.48 4.70
CA LEU A 270 2.34 19.29 3.27
C LEU A 270 2.90 20.46 2.44
N ALA A 271 2.74 21.70 2.90
CA ALA A 271 3.35 22.86 2.24
C ALA A 271 4.88 22.76 2.21
N GLY A 272 5.52 22.38 3.33
CA GLY A 272 6.96 22.16 3.38
C GLY A 272 7.42 21.03 2.46
N ALA A 273 6.68 19.92 2.38
CA ALA A 273 6.97 18.84 1.44
C ALA A 273 6.82 19.27 -0.02
N ALA A 274 5.81 20.11 -0.33
CA ALA A 274 5.60 20.64 -1.67
C ALA A 274 6.75 21.55 -2.12
N GLU A 275 7.22 22.44 -1.25
CA GLU A 275 8.38 23.29 -1.55
C GLU A 275 9.67 22.46 -1.74
N ALA A 276 9.94 21.49 -0.87
CA ALA A 276 11.09 20.61 -1.01
C ALA A 276 11.01 19.75 -2.29
N TYR A 277 9.79 19.32 -2.68
CA TYR A 277 9.56 18.65 -3.95
C TYR A 277 9.86 19.56 -5.14
N LYS A 278 9.35 20.81 -5.16
CA LYS A 278 9.59 21.76 -6.24
C LYS A 278 11.09 21.98 -6.48
N GLN A 279 11.87 22.17 -5.42
CA GLN A 279 13.33 22.29 -5.53
C GLN A 279 13.95 21.05 -6.20
N SER A 280 13.60 19.86 -5.75
CA SER A 280 14.08 18.60 -6.34
C SER A 280 13.66 18.44 -7.80
N ALA A 281 12.43 18.86 -8.15
CA ALA A 281 11.90 18.78 -9.51
C ALA A 281 12.59 19.77 -10.46
N ILE A 282 12.96 20.96 -9.98
CA ILE A 282 13.77 21.94 -10.74
C ILE A 282 15.16 21.37 -11.00
N GLU A 283 15.84 20.84 -9.97
CA GLU A 283 17.17 20.22 -10.10
C GLU A 283 17.19 19.08 -11.11
N LYS A 284 16.09 18.34 -11.22
CA LYS A 284 15.92 17.24 -12.18
C LYS A 284 15.28 17.66 -13.51
N SER A 285 15.06 18.95 -13.73
CA SER A 285 14.48 19.53 -14.95
C SER A 285 13.04 19.08 -15.25
N PHE A 286 12.27 18.68 -14.24
CA PHE A 286 10.83 18.42 -14.36
C PHE A 286 9.98 19.69 -14.20
N LEU A 287 10.51 20.72 -13.51
CA LEU A 287 9.91 22.03 -13.37
C LEU A 287 10.88 23.12 -13.83
N LYS A 288 10.35 24.19 -14.42
CA LYS A 288 11.10 25.41 -14.68
C LYS A 288 11.01 26.34 -13.46
N ARG A 289 12.06 27.12 -13.22
CA ARG A 289 12.16 28.04 -12.06
C ARG A 289 11.09 29.13 -12.06
N ASP A 290 10.68 29.58 -13.21
CA ASP A 290 9.65 30.61 -13.41
C ASP A 290 8.21 30.13 -13.25
N LEU A 291 8.01 28.81 -13.12
CA LEU A 291 6.70 28.17 -12.92
C LEU A 291 6.55 27.51 -11.54
N ALA A 292 7.57 27.53 -10.70
CA ALA A 292 7.58 26.94 -9.37
C ALA A 292 7.35 28.01 -8.29
#